data_ce93595b0984d682fb0ff95b5d8969c1
#
_entry.id   ce93595b0984d682fb0ff95b5d8969c1
#
_cell.length_a   1.000
_cell.length_b   1.000
_cell.length_c   1.000
_cell.angle_alpha   90.00
_cell.angle_beta   90.00
_cell.angle_gamma   90.00
#
_symmetry.space_group_name_H-M   'P 1'
#
loop_
_entity.id
_entity.type
_entity.pdbx_description
1 polymer ?
#
loop_
_entity_poly.entity_id
_entity_poly.type
_entity_poly.pdbx_seq_one_letter_code
_entity_poly.pdbx_strand_id
1 'polypeptide(L)'
;MVIRMRREKPELLVPASSLEVLKTAVIFGADAVYIGGEAFGLRAKAKNFSMEDMAAGIAFAHEHGVKVYVTANILAHNDDLEGARAYFNELKEIKPDALIISDPGMFMIAKEVCPEIEIHISTQANNTNYQTYLFWWQQGARRVVSARELSLKEIAEIRKHIPDEMEIESFIHGAMCISYSGRCLLSNYFTGRDANQGACTHPCRWKYAVVEEKRPGEYLPVYENERGT
;
A
#
# COMPACT_ATOMS: atom_id res chain seq x y z
N MET A 1 25.27 13.45 20.45
CA MET A 1 24.33 13.47 19.30
C MET A 1 22.93 13.49 19.89
N VAL A 2 22.29 14.65 19.95
CA VAL A 2 20.95 14.79 20.52
C VAL A 2 19.96 14.25 19.50
N ILE A 3 19.36 13.09 19.78
CA ILE A 3 18.20 12.62 19.04
C ILE A 3 17.09 13.65 19.31
N ARG A 4 16.80 14.47 18.31
CA ARG A 4 15.63 15.37 18.35
C ARG A 4 14.41 14.48 18.31
N MET A 5 13.89 14.09 19.46
CA MET A 5 12.60 13.42 19.53
C MET A 5 11.54 14.38 18.97
N ARG A 6 10.90 14.02 17.86
CA ARG A 6 9.66 14.68 17.45
C ARG A 6 8.71 14.57 18.64
N ARG A 7 8.24 15.70 19.15
CA ARG A 7 7.28 15.76 20.27
C ARG A 7 5.85 15.46 19.84
N GLU A 8 5.64 15.23 18.54
CA GLU A 8 4.31 14.99 17.99
C GLU A 8 4.03 13.48 17.91
N LYS A 9 2.83 13.11 18.30
CA LYS A 9 2.28 11.76 18.15
C LYS A 9 2.38 11.33 16.67
N PRO A 10 2.84 10.10 16.35
CA PRO A 10 2.76 9.58 14.99
C PRO A 10 1.31 9.55 14.49
N GLU A 11 1.10 9.82 13.20
CA GLU A 11 -0.20 9.68 12.55
C GLU A 11 -0.63 8.22 12.58
N LEU A 12 -1.81 7.93 13.11
CA LEU A 12 -2.44 6.62 13.08
C LEU A 12 -3.23 6.47 11.79
N LEU A 13 -2.67 5.73 10.84
CA LEU A 13 -3.31 5.41 9.56
C LEU A 13 -4.01 4.05 9.63
N VAL A 14 -5.30 4.01 9.31
CA VAL A 14 -6.16 2.82 9.42
C VAL A 14 -6.74 2.44 8.05
N PRO A 15 -6.74 1.14 7.65
CA PRO A 15 -7.40 0.70 6.43
C PRO A 15 -8.93 0.69 6.58
N ALA A 16 -9.64 1.05 5.51
CA ALA A 16 -11.08 0.84 5.44
C ALA A 16 -11.49 0.14 4.14
N SER A 17 -12.35 -0.87 4.26
CA SER A 17 -12.85 -1.68 3.14
C SER A 17 -14.26 -1.29 2.70
N SER A 18 -14.92 -0.39 3.40
CA SER A 18 -16.24 0.14 3.07
C SER A 18 -16.47 1.48 3.76
N LEU A 19 -17.48 2.23 3.30
CA LEU A 19 -17.89 3.50 3.91
C LEU A 19 -18.22 3.36 5.42
N GLU A 20 -18.84 2.25 5.82
CA GLU A 20 -19.15 1.96 7.23
C GLU A 20 -17.88 1.77 8.06
N VAL A 21 -16.90 1.01 7.53
CA VAL A 21 -15.60 0.79 8.19
C VAL A 21 -14.81 2.09 8.28
N LEU A 22 -14.84 2.93 7.23
CA LEU A 22 -14.23 4.26 7.25
C LEU A 22 -14.82 5.12 8.37
N LYS A 23 -16.15 5.24 8.44
CA LYS A 23 -16.82 6.01 9.49
C LYS A 23 -16.47 5.48 10.89
N THR A 24 -16.42 4.17 11.04
CA THR A 24 -16.01 3.54 12.30
C THR A 24 -14.58 3.91 12.68
N ALA A 25 -13.63 3.80 11.75
CA ALA A 25 -12.23 4.17 11.97
C ALA A 25 -12.08 5.63 12.41
N VAL A 26 -12.78 6.54 11.74
CA VAL A 26 -12.80 7.98 12.07
C VAL A 26 -13.31 8.21 13.48
N ILE A 27 -14.46 7.63 13.85
CA ILE A 27 -15.07 7.79 15.19
C ILE A 27 -14.17 7.22 16.29
N PHE A 28 -13.45 6.12 16.01
CA PHE A 28 -12.55 5.48 16.99
C PHE A 28 -11.14 6.07 17.01
N GLY A 29 -10.90 7.19 16.33
CA GLY A 29 -9.72 8.03 16.53
C GLY A 29 -8.57 7.76 15.55
N ALA A 30 -8.86 7.32 14.35
CA ALA A 30 -7.88 7.37 13.25
C ALA A 30 -7.49 8.82 12.97
N ASP A 31 -6.21 9.06 12.74
CA ASP A 31 -5.72 10.37 12.28
C ASP A 31 -5.81 10.46 10.74
N ALA A 32 -5.72 9.30 10.06
CA ALA A 32 -5.94 9.16 8.63
C ALA A 32 -6.53 7.78 8.29
N VAL A 33 -7.20 7.67 7.15
CA VAL A 33 -7.76 6.41 6.64
C VAL A 33 -7.28 6.19 5.21
N TYR A 34 -6.88 4.96 4.85
CA TYR A 34 -6.65 4.65 3.44
C TYR A 34 -7.72 3.69 2.90
N ILE A 35 -8.14 3.97 1.68
CA ILE A 35 -9.20 3.28 0.96
C ILE A 35 -8.75 2.85 -0.43
N GLY A 36 -9.43 1.89 -1.04
CA GLY A 36 -9.22 1.47 -2.42
C GLY A 36 -10.50 1.61 -3.23
N GLY A 37 -10.36 2.11 -4.45
CA GLY A 37 -11.43 2.11 -5.43
C GLY A 37 -11.62 0.75 -6.11
N GLU A 38 -12.63 0.64 -6.95
CA GLU A 38 -12.93 -0.54 -7.75
C GLU A 38 -11.85 -0.82 -8.80
N ALA A 39 -11.03 0.18 -9.14
CA ALA A 39 -9.93 0.09 -10.08
C ALA A 39 -8.58 0.45 -9.43
N PHE A 40 -7.47 -0.04 -10.02
CA PHE A 40 -6.07 0.33 -9.72
C PHE A 40 -5.58 0.06 -8.30
N GLY A 41 -6.40 -0.47 -7.40
CA GLY A 41 -5.99 -0.91 -6.07
C GLY A 41 -5.64 -2.39 -6.02
N LEU A 42 -4.70 -2.79 -5.14
CA LEU A 42 -4.29 -4.20 -4.96
C LEU A 42 -5.37 -5.11 -4.38
N ARG A 43 -6.55 -4.59 -4.10
CA ARG A 43 -7.71 -5.36 -3.66
C ARG A 43 -8.91 -5.15 -4.58
N ALA A 44 -8.68 -4.85 -5.86
CA ALA A 44 -9.73 -4.55 -6.83
C ALA A 44 -10.85 -5.60 -6.96
N LYS A 45 -10.60 -6.85 -6.53
CA LYS A 45 -11.61 -7.93 -6.48
C LYS A 45 -12.26 -8.14 -5.09
N ALA A 46 -11.94 -7.32 -4.10
CA ALA A 46 -12.65 -7.28 -2.81
C ALA A 46 -13.81 -6.28 -2.86
N LYS A 47 -14.58 -6.14 -1.77
CA LYS A 47 -15.48 -4.99 -1.62
C LYS A 47 -14.62 -3.73 -1.60
N ASN A 48 -14.81 -2.88 -2.60
CA ASN A 48 -14.12 -1.61 -2.77
C ASN A 48 -15.12 -0.47 -2.79
N PHE A 49 -14.62 0.74 -2.65
CA PHE A 49 -15.44 1.93 -2.70
C PHE A 49 -15.81 2.26 -4.17
N SER A 50 -17.08 2.48 -4.42
CA SER A 50 -17.51 3.23 -5.59
C SER A 50 -17.00 4.67 -5.51
N MET A 51 -16.97 5.40 -6.60
CA MET A 51 -16.59 6.81 -6.60
C MET A 51 -17.50 7.65 -5.68
N GLU A 52 -18.78 7.31 -5.65
CA GLU A 52 -19.79 7.96 -4.80
C GLU A 52 -19.51 7.69 -3.30
N ASP A 53 -19.22 6.44 -2.92
CA ASP A 53 -18.84 6.08 -1.53
C ASP A 53 -17.51 6.72 -1.12
N MET A 54 -16.54 6.84 -2.05
CA MET A 54 -15.30 7.56 -1.79
C MET A 54 -15.55 9.04 -1.50
N ALA A 55 -16.33 9.71 -2.33
CA ALA A 55 -16.69 11.12 -2.13
C ALA A 55 -17.40 11.34 -0.78
N ALA A 56 -18.38 10.48 -0.46
CA ALA A 56 -19.07 10.53 0.82
C ALA A 56 -18.15 10.24 2.02
N GLY A 57 -17.22 9.28 1.87
CA GLY A 57 -16.24 8.93 2.91
C GLY A 57 -15.22 10.04 3.15
N ILE A 58 -14.71 10.67 2.08
CA ILE A 58 -13.78 11.81 2.16
C ILE A 58 -14.46 12.98 2.86
N ALA A 59 -15.68 13.34 2.44
CA ALA A 59 -16.42 14.43 3.07
C ALA A 59 -16.63 14.19 4.57
N PHE A 60 -17.07 12.99 4.94
CA PHE A 60 -17.26 12.60 6.34
C PHE A 60 -15.95 12.67 7.14
N ALA A 61 -14.85 12.15 6.61
CA ALA A 61 -13.56 12.17 7.28
C ALA A 61 -13.05 13.63 7.48
N HIS A 62 -13.15 14.47 6.47
CA HIS A 62 -12.75 15.87 6.53
C HIS A 62 -13.57 16.66 7.55
N GLU A 63 -14.88 16.42 7.67
CA GLU A 63 -15.73 17.02 8.72
C GLU A 63 -15.24 16.70 10.14
N HIS A 64 -14.52 15.57 10.31
CA HIS A 64 -13.94 15.12 11.58
C HIS A 64 -12.43 15.44 11.69
N GLY A 65 -11.85 16.16 10.74
CA GLY A 65 -10.42 16.50 10.71
C GLY A 65 -9.50 15.31 10.42
N VAL A 66 -10.00 14.23 9.81
CA VAL A 66 -9.28 13.00 9.47
C VAL A 66 -8.96 13.01 7.97
N LYS A 67 -7.72 12.66 7.62
CA LYS A 67 -7.25 12.58 6.22
C LYS A 67 -7.69 11.28 5.55
N VAL A 68 -7.80 11.33 4.22
CA VAL A 68 -8.11 10.13 3.41
C VAL A 68 -7.10 9.97 2.29
N TYR A 69 -6.49 8.78 2.21
CA TYR A 69 -5.53 8.41 1.17
C TYR A 69 -6.13 7.32 0.27
N VAL A 70 -6.03 7.51 -1.04
CA VAL A 70 -6.58 6.57 -2.02
C VAL A 70 -5.48 5.74 -2.64
N THR A 71 -5.64 4.41 -2.63
CA THR A 71 -4.66 3.50 -3.23
C THR A 71 -4.86 3.37 -4.73
N ALA A 72 -3.77 3.59 -5.49
CA ALA A 72 -3.64 3.29 -6.91
C ALA A 72 -2.30 2.57 -7.13
N ASN A 73 -2.11 1.44 -6.43
CA ASN A 73 -0.81 0.83 -6.19
C ASN A 73 -0.62 -0.54 -6.84
N ILE A 74 -1.34 -0.83 -7.93
CA ILE A 74 -1.05 -1.97 -8.80
C ILE A 74 0.29 -1.78 -9.53
N LEU A 75 0.85 -2.86 -10.06
CA LEU A 75 1.86 -2.78 -11.13
C LEU A 75 1.11 -2.67 -12.46
N ALA A 76 1.07 -1.46 -13.01
CA ALA A 76 0.29 -1.16 -14.19
C ALA A 76 0.90 -1.75 -15.47
N HIS A 77 0.06 -2.27 -16.36
CA HIS A 77 0.40 -2.63 -17.73
C HIS A 77 -0.04 -1.50 -18.67
N ASN A 78 0.39 -1.55 -19.93
CA ASN A 78 0.05 -0.50 -20.91
C ASN A 78 -1.46 -0.28 -21.05
N ASP A 79 -2.24 -1.35 -20.98
CA ASP A 79 -3.71 -1.30 -21.10
C ASP A 79 -4.39 -0.59 -19.91
N ASP A 80 -3.69 -0.47 -18.78
CA ASP A 80 -4.20 0.21 -17.59
C ASP A 80 -4.04 1.74 -17.66
N LEU A 81 -3.10 2.26 -18.49
CA LEU A 81 -2.67 3.66 -18.42
C LEU A 81 -3.74 4.67 -18.83
N GLU A 82 -4.53 4.34 -19.86
CA GLU A 82 -5.65 5.21 -20.28
C GLU A 82 -6.74 5.29 -19.21
N GLY A 83 -7.08 4.13 -18.64
CA GLY A 83 -8.02 4.06 -17.51
C GLY A 83 -7.52 4.81 -16.29
N ALA A 84 -6.21 4.78 -16.02
CA ALA A 84 -5.60 5.51 -14.92
C ALA A 84 -5.75 7.04 -15.06
N ARG A 85 -5.59 7.59 -16.26
CA ARG A 85 -5.82 9.02 -16.51
C ARG A 85 -7.25 9.44 -16.17
N ALA A 86 -8.23 8.66 -16.64
CA ALA A 86 -9.64 8.92 -16.35
C ALA A 86 -9.89 8.86 -14.82
N TYR A 87 -9.42 7.81 -14.18
CA TYR A 87 -9.57 7.63 -12.72
C TYR A 87 -8.94 8.76 -11.91
N PHE A 88 -7.74 9.21 -12.25
CA PHE A 88 -7.10 10.33 -11.54
C PHE A 88 -7.84 11.66 -11.76
N ASN A 89 -8.47 11.88 -12.92
CA ASN A 89 -9.35 13.01 -13.12
C ASN A 89 -10.59 12.97 -12.21
N GLU A 90 -11.19 11.78 -12.02
CA GLU A 90 -12.32 11.62 -11.10
C GLU A 90 -11.88 11.84 -9.64
N LEU A 91 -10.71 11.32 -9.23
CA LEU A 91 -10.16 11.54 -7.89
C LEU A 91 -9.85 13.00 -7.61
N LYS A 92 -9.41 13.75 -8.62
CA LYS A 92 -9.17 15.19 -8.52
C LYS A 92 -10.42 15.95 -8.07
N GLU A 93 -11.59 15.55 -8.55
CA GLU A 93 -12.87 16.19 -8.20
C GLU A 93 -13.28 15.93 -6.74
N ILE A 94 -13.02 14.73 -6.22
CA ILE A 94 -13.38 14.33 -4.85
C ILE A 94 -12.31 14.68 -3.81
N LYS A 95 -11.10 15.11 -4.24
CA LYS A 95 -10.02 15.70 -3.44
C LYS A 95 -9.58 14.85 -2.24
N PRO A 96 -9.09 13.63 -2.42
CA PRO A 96 -8.39 12.94 -1.34
C PRO A 96 -7.13 13.71 -0.96
N ASP A 97 -6.63 13.49 0.26
CA ASP A 97 -5.41 14.18 0.75
C ASP A 97 -4.14 13.64 0.08
N ALA A 98 -4.12 12.34 -0.28
CA ALA A 98 -3.00 11.76 -1.02
C ALA A 98 -3.41 10.54 -1.85
N LEU A 99 -2.56 10.23 -2.85
CA LEU A 99 -2.59 8.98 -3.60
C LEU A 99 -1.45 8.08 -3.15
N ILE A 100 -1.74 6.80 -2.91
CA ILE A 100 -0.73 5.78 -2.59
C ILE A 100 -0.40 5.01 -3.87
N ILE A 101 0.78 5.24 -4.44
CA ILE A 101 1.20 4.74 -5.75
C ILE A 101 2.51 3.95 -5.62
N SER A 102 2.69 2.89 -6.42
CA SER A 102 3.92 2.09 -6.45
C SER A 102 4.61 2.10 -7.81
N ASP A 103 3.85 2.22 -8.88
CA ASP A 103 4.34 2.17 -10.25
C ASP A 103 4.82 3.54 -10.73
N PRO A 104 6.06 3.67 -11.27
CA PRO A 104 6.57 4.95 -11.75
C PRO A 104 5.76 5.57 -12.90
N GLY A 105 5.15 4.74 -13.76
CA GLY A 105 4.29 5.22 -14.85
C GLY A 105 3.00 5.85 -14.29
N MET A 106 2.35 5.17 -13.34
CA MET A 106 1.19 5.71 -12.62
C MET A 106 1.54 6.99 -11.87
N PHE A 107 2.73 7.05 -11.26
CA PHE A 107 3.25 8.26 -10.59
C PHE A 107 3.35 9.45 -11.54
N MET A 108 3.91 9.23 -12.73
CA MET A 108 4.04 10.29 -13.75
C MET A 108 2.67 10.78 -14.23
N ILE A 109 1.72 9.87 -14.44
CA ILE A 109 0.35 10.23 -14.84
C ILE A 109 -0.34 11.03 -13.74
N ALA A 110 -0.24 10.61 -12.48
CA ALA A 110 -0.83 11.33 -11.35
C ALA A 110 -0.27 12.76 -11.25
N LYS A 111 1.05 12.93 -11.39
CA LYS A 111 1.68 14.27 -11.41
C LYS A 111 1.22 15.16 -12.54
N GLU A 112 0.90 14.59 -13.69
CA GLU A 112 0.38 15.32 -14.85
C GLU A 112 -1.09 15.73 -14.65
N VAL A 113 -1.91 14.80 -14.16
CA VAL A 113 -3.38 14.94 -14.11
C VAL A 113 -3.86 15.68 -12.85
N CYS A 114 -3.29 15.33 -11.69
CA CYS A 114 -3.68 15.87 -10.39
C CYS A 114 -2.48 16.31 -9.53
N PRO A 115 -1.67 17.27 -10.02
CA PRO A 115 -0.45 17.71 -9.33
C PRO A 115 -0.68 18.31 -7.94
N GLU A 116 -1.89 18.70 -7.62
CA GLU A 116 -2.32 19.25 -6.33
C GLU A 116 -2.50 18.20 -5.24
N ILE A 117 -2.65 16.90 -5.60
CA ILE A 117 -2.82 15.82 -4.65
C ILE A 117 -1.45 15.28 -4.27
N GLU A 118 -1.17 15.13 -2.97
CA GLU A 118 0.09 14.55 -2.51
C GLU A 118 0.24 13.09 -2.97
N ILE A 119 1.49 12.68 -3.24
CA ILE A 119 1.78 11.29 -3.60
C ILE A 119 2.61 10.63 -2.49
N HIS A 120 2.11 9.52 -1.98
CA HIS A 120 2.78 8.61 -1.06
C HIS A 120 3.23 7.35 -1.83
N ILE A 121 4.48 6.97 -1.66
CA ILE A 121 5.01 5.79 -2.34
C ILE A 121 4.66 4.54 -1.54
N SER A 122 3.91 3.63 -2.17
CA SER A 122 3.46 2.39 -1.55
C SER A 122 4.63 1.47 -1.19
N THR A 123 4.42 0.61 -0.19
CA THR A 123 5.32 -0.52 0.15
C THR A 123 5.58 -1.45 -1.04
N GLN A 124 4.70 -1.47 -2.04
CA GLN A 124 4.84 -2.23 -3.29
C GLN A 124 6.03 -1.79 -4.14
N ALA A 125 6.55 -0.58 -3.93
CA ALA A 125 7.77 -0.09 -4.59
C ALA A 125 9.06 -0.64 -3.97
N ASN A 126 8.97 -1.38 -2.85
CA ASN A 126 10.07 -2.08 -2.18
C ASN A 126 11.26 -1.16 -1.80
N ASN A 127 10.96 -0.03 -1.18
CA ASN A 127 11.98 0.93 -0.77
C ASN A 127 12.69 0.45 0.49
N THR A 128 13.95 0.03 0.34
CA THR A 128 14.75 -0.59 1.42
C THR A 128 15.99 0.21 1.82
N ASN A 129 16.27 1.35 1.20
CA ASN A 129 17.44 2.15 1.49
C ASN A 129 17.16 3.65 1.26
N TYR A 130 17.95 4.51 1.91
CA TYR A 130 17.73 5.96 1.85
C TYR A 130 17.88 6.58 0.45
N GLN A 131 18.64 5.95 -0.47
CA GLN A 131 18.78 6.47 -1.83
C GLN A 131 17.47 6.35 -2.64
N THR A 132 16.70 5.26 -2.43
CA THR A 132 15.38 5.14 -3.06
C THR A 132 14.38 6.15 -2.48
N TYR A 133 14.48 6.48 -1.18
CA TYR A 133 13.68 7.55 -0.58
C TYR A 133 14.04 8.92 -1.18
N LEU A 134 15.33 9.23 -1.29
CA LEU A 134 15.81 10.47 -1.92
C LEU A 134 15.40 10.57 -3.40
N PHE A 135 15.44 9.46 -4.13
CA PHE A 135 14.94 9.43 -5.50
C PHE A 135 13.48 9.85 -5.58
N TRP A 136 12.60 9.25 -4.76
CA TRP A 136 11.18 9.59 -4.76
C TRP A 136 10.92 11.02 -4.29
N TRP A 137 11.68 11.49 -3.29
CA TRP A 137 11.63 12.87 -2.85
C TRP A 137 11.94 13.86 -3.97
N GLN A 138 13.00 13.60 -4.73
CA GLN A 138 13.39 14.40 -5.90
C GLN A 138 12.33 14.38 -7.00
N GLN A 139 11.57 13.29 -7.12
CA GLN A 139 10.42 13.23 -8.02
C GLN A 139 9.20 13.98 -7.47
N GLY A 140 9.20 14.39 -6.20
CA GLY A 140 8.11 15.16 -5.57
C GLY A 140 7.14 14.30 -4.76
N ALA A 141 7.49 13.08 -4.40
CA ALA A 141 6.71 12.30 -3.44
C ALA A 141 6.84 12.90 -2.03
N ARG A 142 5.75 12.94 -1.28
CA ARG A 142 5.72 13.48 0.08
C ARG A 142 6.13 12.46 1.13
N ARG A 143 5.70 11.21 0.97
CA ARG A 143 5.84 10.12 1.94
C ARG A 143 6.30 8.84 1.25
N VAL A 144 7.06 8.02 1.97
CA VAL A 144 7.38 6.66 1.55
C VAL A 144 6.93 5.67 2.62
N VAL A 145 6.14 4.69 2.21
CA VAL A 145 5.79 3.54 3.04
C VAL A 145 6.95 2.55 3.01
N SER A 146 7.57 2.32 4.15
CA SER A 146 8.72 1.43 4.30
C SER A 146 8.39 0.01 3.81
N ALA A 147 9.37 -0.65 3.21
CA ALA A 147 9.29 -2.09 3.01
C ALA A 147 9.17 -2.79 4.38
N ARG A 148 8.34 -3.82 4.46
CA ARG A 148 8.06 -4.55 5.71
C ARG A 148 9.21 -5.39 6.20
N GLU A 149 10.17 -5.63 5.34
CA GLU A 149 11.42 -6.36 5.60
C GLU A 149 12.43 -5.54 6.42
N LEU A 150 12.25 -4.21 6.51
CA LEU A 150 13.15 -3.33 7.25
C LEU A 150 12.91 -3.42 8.76
N SER A 151 14.00 -3.55 9.50
CA SER A 151 14.01 -3.37 10.94
C SER A 151 13.89 -1.90 11.35
N LEU A 152 13.46 -1.63 12.58
CA LEU A 152 13.41 -0.26 13.13
C LEU A 152 14.77 0.43 13.10
N LYS A 153 15.88 -0.33 13.22
CA LYS A 153 17.24 0.19 13.13
C LYS A 153 17.55 0.73 11.74
N GLU A 154 17.16 -0.02 10.70
CA GLU A 154 17.34 0.40 9.30
C GLU A 154 16.47 1.61 8.96
N ILE A 155 15.22 1.63 9.43
CA ILE A 155 14.32 2.80 9.26
C ILE A 155 14.92 4.03 9.96
N ALA A 156 15.45 3.88 11.16
CA ALA A 156 16.13 4.96 11.87
C ALA A 156 17.39 5.46 11.13
N GLU A 157 18.10 4.56 10.45
CA GLU A 157 19.24 4.94 9.60
C GLU A 157 18.78 5.70 8.36
N ILE A 158 17.73 5.24 7.67
CA ILE A 158 17.13 5.95 6.55
C ILE A 158 16.75 7.39 6.97
N ARG A 159 16.09 7.55 8.13
CA ARG A 159 15.66 8.86 8.64
C ARG A 159 16.80 9.87 8.76
N LYS A 160 18.03 9.45 9.05
CA LYS A 160 19.19 10.34 9.17
C LYS A 160 19.67 10.93 7.85
N HIS A 161 19.33 10.29 6.73
CA HIS A 161 19.85 10.61 5.40
C HIS A 161 18.83 11.29 4.48
N ILE A 162 17.60 11.46 4.92
CA ILE A 162 16.54 12.10 4.12
C ILE A 162 16.09 13.42 4.77
N PRO A 163 15.51 14.36 4.00
CA PRO A 163 15.00 15.63 4.53
C PRO A 163 13.97 15.43 5.65
N ASP A 164 13.94 16.37 6.61
CA ASP A 164 12.98 16.32 7.73
C ASP A 164 11.52 16.40 7.24
N GLU A 165 11.30 17.09 6.14
CA GLU A 165 10.00 17.27 5.51
C GLU A 165 9.48 16.00 4.82
N MET A 166 10.36 15.08 4.45
CA MET A 166 9.98 13.80 3.87
C MET A 166 9.44 12.88 4.96
N GLU A 167 8.26 12.35 4.75
CA GLU A 167 7.59 11.48 5.72
C GLU A 167 7.94 10.00 5.50
N ILE A 168 8.05 9.26 6.61
CA ILE A 168 8.18 7.81 6.62
C ILE A 168 6.93 7.21 7.26
N GLU A 169 6.32 6.26 6.57
CA GLU A 169 5.23 5.44 7.09
C GLU A 169 5.72 4.00 7.29
N SER A 170 5.28 3.34 8.35
CA SER A 170 5.65 1.95 8.63
C SER A 170 4.45 1.17 9.16
N PHE A 171 4.32 -0.09 8.74
CA PHE A 171 3.33 -1.00 9.29
C PHE A 171 3.67 -1.38 10.73
N ILE A 172 2.70 -1.25 11.62
CA ILE A 172 2.80 -1.68 13.03
C ILE A 172 1.93 -2.89 13.32
N HIS A 173 0.99 -3.21 12.43
CA HIS A 173 0.10 -4.36 12.54
C HIS A 173 -0.35 -4.81 11.15
N GLY A 174 -0.52 -6.12 10.98
CA GLY A 174 -1.05 -6.74 9.76
C GLY A 174 -0.29 -7.99 9.32
N ALA A 175 -0.84 -8.67 8.34
CA ALA A 175 -0.23 -9.87 7.78
C ALA A 175 0.96 -9.53 6.87
N MET A 176 2.03 -10.32 6.97
CA MET A 176 3.17 -10.29 6.05
C MET A 176 2.89 -11.12 4.81
N CYS A 177 3.42 -10.67 3.65
CA CYS A 177 3.52 -11.50 2.46
C CYS A 177 4.71 -12.45 2.58
N ILE A 178 4.63 -13.62 1.93
CA ILE A 178 5.76 -14.56 1.79
C ILE A 178 6.90 -13.97 0.95
N SER A 179 6.58 -13.05 0.07
CA SER A 179 7.48 -12.39 -0.86
C SER A 179 7.53 -10.90 -0.59
N TYR A 180 8.54 -10.21 -1.13
CA TYR A 180 8.49 -8.75 -1.23
C TYR A 180 7.18 -8.29 -1.85
N SER A 181 6.62 -7.20 -1.34
CA SER A 181 5.37 -6.63 -1.83
C SER A 181 5.45 -6.32 -3.33
N GLY A 182 4.44 -6.68 -4.10
CA GLY A 182 4.41 -6.47 -5.55
C GLY A 182 5.40 -7.34 -6.35
N ARG A 183 5.89 -8.45 -5.79
CA ARG A 183 6.84 -9.35 -6.47
C ARG A 183 6.44 -10.82 -6.40
N CYS A 184 5.23 -11.12 -5.92
CA CYS A 184 4.76 -12.48 -5.73
C CYS A 184 4.14 -13.04 -7.02
N LEU A 185 4.60 -14.21 -7.46
CA LEU A 185 4.04 -14.93 -8.60
C LEU A 185 3.20 -16.16 -8.22
N LEU A 186 3.12 -16.52 -6.92
CA LEU A 186 2.42 -17.72 -6.48
C LEU A 186 0.96 -17.75 -6.90
N SER A 187 0.23 -16.65 -6.73
CA SER A 187 -1.17 -16.58 -7.10
C SER A 187 -1.38 -16.77 -8.60
N ASN A 188 -0.54 -16.14 -9.42
CA ASN A 188 -0.58 -16.28 -10.87
C ASN A 188 -0.27 -17.74 -11.28
N TYR A 189 0.80 -18.31 -10.72
CA TYR A 189 1.21 -19.68 -11.03
C TYR A 189 0.13 -20.71 -10.70
N PHE A 190 -0.50 -20.64 -9.52
CA PHE A 190 -1.49 -21.64 -9.09
C PHE A 190 -2.89 -21.41 -9.65
N THR A 191 -3.28 -20.16 -9.92
CA THR A 191 -4.68 -19.82 -10.20
C THR A 191 -4.90 -18.95 -11.43
N GLY A 192 -3.82 -18.54 -12.12
CA GLY A 192 -3.89 -17.59 -13.23
C GLY A 192 -4.30 -16.17 -12.81
N ARG A 193 -4.35 -15.88 -11.49
CA ARG A 193 -4.75 -14.57 -10.95
C ARG A 193 -3.53 -13.80 -10.45
N ASP A 194 -3.26 -12.63 -11.06
CA ASP A 194 -2.10 -11.82 -10.73
C ASP A 194 -2.29 -11.08 -9.40
N ALA A 195 -1.45 -11.43 -8.41
CA ALA A 195 -1.44 -10.79 -7.10
C ALA A 195 -0.99 -9.33 -7.18
N ASN A 196 -0.18 -8.97 -8.18
CA ASN A 196 0.39 -7.63 -8.33
C ASN A 196 -0.58 -6.67 -9.04
N GLN A 197 -1.67 -7.21 -9.59
CA GLN A 197 -2.81 -6.49 -10.13
C GLN A 197 -4.09 -6.64 -9.29
N GLY A 198 -3.93 -6.86 -8.00
CA GLY A 198 -5.05 -6.89 -7.05
C GLY A 198 -5.84 -8.20 -6.97
N ALA A 199 -5.39 -9.26 -7.66
CA ALA A 199 -6.14 -10.51 -7.75
C ALA A 199 -5.56 -11.67 -6.90
N CYS A 200 -4.85 -11.36 -5.80
CA CYS A 200 -4.22 -12.36 -4.93
C CYS A 200 -5.24 -13.36 -4.37
N THR A 201 -4.96 -14.66 -4.54
CA THR A 201 -5.75 -15.78 -4.00
C THR A 201 -5.18 -16.35 -2.71
N HIS A 202 -4.14 -15.74 -2.17
CA HIS A 202 -3.46 -16.12 -0.93
C HIS A 202 -2.95 -17.56 -0.89
N PRO A 203 -2.31 -18.11 -1.94
CA PRO A 203 -1.84 -19.49 -1.93
C PRO A 203 -0.78 -19.72 -0.86
N CYS A 204 -0.02 -18.71 -0.46
CA CYS A 204 0.93 -18.81 0.66
C CYS A 204 0.29 -19.17 2.01
N ARG A 205 -1.05 -19.14 2.12
CA ARG A 205 -1.82 -19.52 3.32
C ARG A 205 -2.45 -20.90 3.21
N TRP A 206 -2.27 -21.60 2.09
CA TRP A 206 -2.77 -22.95 1.92
C TRP A 206 -1.89 -23.94 2.68
N LYS A 207 -2.42 -25.13 2.95
CA LYS A 207 -1.65 -26.22 3.53
C LYS A 207 -0.90 -26.95 2.42
N TYR A 208 0.39 -27.12 2.60
CA TYR A 208 1.27 -27.81 1.65
C TYR A 208 1.90 -29.03 2.27
N ALA A 209 2.27 -29.98 1.42
CA ALA A 209 3.14 -31.09 1.75
C ALA A 209 4.17 -31.29 0.64
N VAL A 210 5.37 -31.68 1.02
CA VAL A 210 6.39 -32.15 0.09
C VAL A 210 6.18 -33.64 -0.16
N VAL A 211 6.26 -34.06 -1.41
CA VAL A 211 6.18 -35.46 -1.84
C VAL A 211 7.47 -35.82 -2.54
N GLU A 212 8.04 -36.95 -2.20
CA GLU A 212 9.20 -37.51 -2.88
C GLU A 212 8.72 -38.59 -3.85
N GLU A 213 9.11 -38.50 -5.14
CA GLU A 213 8.57 -39.30 -6.23
C GLU A 213 8.77 -40.83 -6.03
N LYS A 214 9.89 -41.24 -5.40
CA LYS A 214 10.20 -42.64 -5.12
C LYS A 214 9.47 -43.21 -3.90
N ARG A 215 8.73 -42.38 -3.17
CA ARG A 215 7.93 -42.75 -2.01
C ARG A 215 6.48 -42.24 -2.15
N PRO A 216 5.75 -42.81 -3.13
CA PRO A 216 4.39 -42.39 -3.38
C PRO A 216 3.49 -42.68 -2.17
N GLY A 217 2.65 -41.72 -1.79
CA GLY A 217 1.74 -41.82 -0.64
C GLY A 217 2.33 -41.33 0.69
N GLU A 218 3.61 -40.97 0.75
CA GLU A 218 4.20 -40.31 1.90
C GLU A 218 4.15 -38.78 1.71
N TYR A 219 3.51 -38.09 2.66
CA TYR A 219 3.35 -36.64 2.65
C TYR A 219 4.12 -36.03 3.82
N LEU A 220 5.14 -35.23 3.52
CA LEU A 220 5.90 -34.47 4.52
C LEU A 220 5.26 -33.08 4.64
N PRO A 221 4.53 -32.79 5.74
CA PRO A 221 3.84 -31.51 5.87
C PRO A 221 4.82 -30.35 5.98
N VAL A 222 4.44 -29.21 5.37
CA VAL A 222 5.17 -27.96 5.48
C VAL A 222 4.51 -27.12 6.57
N TYR A 223 5.31 -26.66 7.52
CA TYR A 223 4.86 -25.82 8.64
C TYR A 223 5.51 -24.44 8.56
N GLU A 224 4.76 -23.42 9.01
CA GLU A 224 5.30 -22.10 9.29
C GLU A 224 6.33 -22.21 10.45
N ASN A 225 7.47 -21.55 10.31
CA ASN A 225 8.48 -21.53 11.37
C ASN A 225 8.27 -20.34 12.33
N GLU A 226 9.07 -20.26 13.40
CA GLU A 226 8.98 -19.20 14.42
C GLU A 226 9.23 -17.79 13.88
N ARG A 227 9.82 -17.65 12.69
CA ARG A 227 10.10 -16.36 12.05
C ARG A 227 8.97 -15.89 11.13
N GLY A 228 7.89 -16.65 11.03
CA GLY A 228 6.79 -16.43 10.10
C GLY A 228 7.12 -16.84 8.66
N THR A 229 6.09 -16.96 7.82
CA THR A 229 6.09 -17.27 6.36
C THR A 229 7.12 -18.20 5.87
#